data_901cc49753064fe4853720862dbc0165
#
_entry.id   901cc49753064fe4853720862dbc0165
#
_cell.length_a   1.000
_cell.length_b   1.000
_cell.length_c   1.000
_cell.angle_alpha   90.00
_cell.angle_beta   90.00
_cell.angle_gamma   90.00
#
_symmetry.space_group_name_H-M   'P 1'
#
loop_
_entity.id
_entity.type
_entity.pdbx_description
1 polymer ?
#
loop_
_entity_poly.entity_id
_entity_poly.type
_entity_poly.pdbx_seq_one_letter_code
_entity_poly.pdbx_strand_id
1 'polypeptide(L)'
;MFMDCDMYFRSDPLELFEKYNDPKYALYCVKHNHTQASDETHKMYGNEQYQYNRKNWSSVMLFNCEHEAHKYLTVDDVSTKTGRWLHRLMWIENYAQEKQDAGVMLNFNDYIGELPEEWNWLDGHSSEDIDAKNVHFTRGGPWFRGQIWEPLDKQSEIYAQEWETIKEEWKANEE
;
A
#
# COMPACT_ATOMS: atom_id res chain seq x y z
N MET A 1 7.71 6.58 6.55
CA MET A 1 6.54 5.94 5.91
C MET A 1 6.72 5.98 4.39
N PHE A 2 6.30 4.92 3.71
CA PHE A 2 6.18 4.87 2.24
C PHE A 2 4.70 4.74 1.88
N MET A 3 4.27 5.39 0.81
CA MET A 3 2.91 5.26 0.27
C MET A 3 2.91 5.51 -1.24
N ASP A 4 1.96 4.91 -1.95
CA ASP A 4 1.73 5.21 -3.36
C ASP A 4 1.17 6.64 -3.51
N CYS A 5 1.33 7.24 -4.69
CA CYS A 5 0.99 8.65 -4.90
C CYS A 5 -0.49 8.90 -5.24
N ASP A 6 -1.27 7.85 -5.43
CA ASP A 6 -2.70 7.87 -5.75
C ASP A 6 -3.58 7.72 -4.50
N MET A 7 -3.16 8.37 -3.42
CA MET A 7 -3.83 8.34 -2.12
C MET A 7 -4.07 9.73 -1.56
N TYR A 8 -5.02 9.84 -0.62
CA TYR A 8 -5.14 11.00 0.24
C TYR A 8 -5.59 10.62 1.66
N PHE A 9 -5.04 11.32 2.65
CA PHE A 9 -5.40 11.14 4.04
C PHE A 9 -6.65 11.94 4.42
N ARG A 10 -7.55 11.29 5.16
CA ARG A 10 -8.70 11.86 5.84
C ARG A 10 -8.49 12.01 7.35
N SER A 11 -7.42 11.41 7.85
CA SER A 11 -6.97 11.50 9.25
C SER A 11 -5.49 11.81 9.31
N ASP A 12 -5.02 12.29 10.45
CA ASP A 12 -3.62 12.62 10.65
C ASP A 12 -2.75 11.34 10.62
N PRO A 13 -1.83 11.21 9.66
CA PRO A 13 -0.96 10.03 9.56
C PRO A 13 0.01 9.89 10.74
N LEU A 14 0.20 10.90 11.58
CA LEU A 14 1.02 10.81 12.80
C LEU A 14 0.47 9.78 13.78
N GLU A 15 -0.85 9.53 13.77
CA GLU A 15 -1.46 8.45 14.56
C GLU A 15 -0.79 7.08 14.32
N LEU A 16 -0.31 6.83 13.10
CA LEU A 16 0.36 5.57 12.76
C LEU A 16 1.68 5.42 13.53
N PHE A 17 2.47 6.49 13.60
CA PHE A 17 3.77 6.47 14.28
C PHE A 17 3.63 6.33 15.79
N GLU A 18 2.59 6.91 16.36
CA GLU A 18 2.33 6.83 17.79
C GLU A 18 1.84 5.42 18.21
N LYS A 19 1.03 4.79 17.38
CA LYS A 19 0.31 3.57 17.72
C LYS A 19 1.03 2.29 17.28
N TYR A 20 1.80 2.33 16.19
CA TYR A 20 2.40 1.15 15.56
C TYR A 20 3.94 1.26 15.58
N ASN A 21 4.53 1.04 16.76
CA ASN A 21 5.96 1.22 17.03
C ASN A 21 6.62 0.03 17.76
N ASP A 22 6.01 -1.17 17.75
CA ASP A 22 6.62 -2.36 18.34
C ASP A 22 7.90 -2.72 17.57
N PRO A 23 9.08 -2.74 18.24
CA PRO A 23 10.36 -3.02 17.62
C PRO A 23 10.49 -4.43 17.03
N LYS A 24 9.58 -5.34 17.37
CA LYS A 24 9.51 -6.69 16.80
C LYS A 24 9.30 -6.65 15.28
N TYR A 25 8.57 -5.66 14.79
CA TYR A 25 8.19 -5.61 13.37
C TYR A 25 9.18 -4.76 12.55
N ALA A 26 9.59 -5.31 11.41
CA ALA A 26 10.39 -4.61 10.44
C ALA A 26 9.59 -3.48 9.76
N LEU A 27 8.32 -3.76 9.48
CA LEU A 27 7.37 -2.78 8.98
C LEU A 27 5.94 -3.18 9.36
N TYR A 28 5.04 -2.21 9.24
CA TYR A 28 3.60 -2.43 9.30
C TYR A 28 2.97 -2.10 7.94
N CYS A 29 1.97 -2.86 7.55
CA CYS A 29 1.16 -2.61 6.37
C CYS A 29 -0.26 -3.16 6.56
N VAL A 30 -1.21 -2.73 5.73
CA VAL A 30 -2.52 -3.37 5.67
C VAL A 30 -2.38 -4.69 4.93
N LYS A 31 -2.75 -5.79 5.59
CA LYS A 31 -2.64 -7.14 5.03
C LYS A 31 -3.90 -7.50 4.23
N HIS A 32 -4.10 -6.82 3.11
CA HIS A 32 -5.24 -7.11 2.25
C HIS A 32 -5.30 -8.59 1.84
N ASN A 33 -6.48 -9.16 1.96
CA ASN A 33 -6.77 -10.54 1.58
C ASN A 33 -7.71 -10.57 0.37
N HIS A 34 -7.39 -9.78 -0.66
CA HIS A 34 -8.10 -9.86 -1.92
C HIS A 34 -7.24 -10.50 -3.00
N THR A 35 -7.85 -11.37 -3.76
CA THR A 35 -7.29 -11.88 -5.01
C THR A 35 -7.93 -11.09 -6.14
N GLN A 36 -7.09 -10.55 -6.99
CA GLN A 36 -7.55 -9.95 -8.23
C GLN A 36 -8.35 -10.98 -9.04
N ALA A 37 -9.44 -10.55 -9.68
CA ALA A 37 -10.19 -11.40 -10.59
C ALA A 37 -9.26 -11.94 -11.70
N SER A 38 -9.43 -13.18 -12.09
CA SER A 38 -8.53 -13.87 -13.04
C SER A 38 -8.51 -13.27 -14.44
N ASP A 39 -9.47 -12.43 -14.78
CA ASP A 39 -9.65 -11.74 -16.03
C ASP A 39 -9.07 -10.31 -16.04
N GLU A 40 -8.74 -9.75 -14.87
CA GLU A 40 -8.07 -8.46 -14.77
C GLU A 40 -6.58 -8.57 -15.08
N THR A 41 -6.23 -8.78 -16.34
CA THR A 41 -4.82 -8.96 -16.77
C THR A 41 -4.12 -7.64 -17.11
N HIS A 42 -4.86 -6.54 -17.20
CA HIS A 42 -4.31 -5.23 -17.60
C HIS A 42 -4.82 -4.13 -16.68
N LYS A 43 -3.94 -3.19 -16.35
CA LYS A 43 -4.24 -1.90 -15.72
C LYS A 43 -4.44 -0.81 -16.79
N MET A 44 -4.72 0.41 -16.32
CA MET A 44 -4.73 1.61 -17.14
C MET A 44 -3.52 1.67 -18.10
N TYR A 45 -3.72 2.19 -19.28
CA TYR A 45 -2.72 2.28 -20.36
C TYR A 45 -2.24 0.92 -20.89
N GLY A 46 -2.99 -0.17 -20.67
CA GLY A 46 -2.62 -1.49 -21.17
C GLY A 46 -1.44 -2.14 -20.44
N ASN A 47 -1.05 -1.63 -19.29
CA ASN A 47 0.02 -2.22 -18.49
C ASN A 47 -0.41 -3.58 -17.96
N GLU A 48 0.44 -4.60 -18.19
CA GLU A 48 0.19 -5.93 -17.67
C GLU A 48 0.11 -5.94 -16.16
N GLN A 49 -0.87 -6.66 -15.65
CA GLN A 49 -1.09 -6.85 -14.23
C GLN A 49 -0.84 -8.31 -13.86
N TYR A 50 0.11 -8.53 -12.94
CA TYR A 50 0.43 -9.88 -12.48
C TYR A 50 -0.26 -10.16 -11.14
N GLN A 51 -0.78 -11.37 -11.04
CA GLN A 51 -1.22 -11.88 -9.74
C GLN A 51 -0.01 -12.27 -8.90
N TYR A 52 0.00 -11.83 -7.66
CA TYR A 52 0.99 -12.24 -6.65
C TYR A 52 0.39 -12.16 -5.25
N ASN A 53 0.90 -13.00 -4.36
CA ASN A 53 0.53 -12.93 -2.95
C ASN A 53 0.93 -11.58 -2.37
N ARG A 54 0.12 -11.04 -1.44
CA ARG A 54 0.33 -9.73 -0.80
C ARG A 54 0.10 -8.54 -1.74
N LYS A 55 -0.86 -8.66 -2.64
CA LYS A 55 -1.30 -7.55 -3.47
C LYS A 55 -1.72 -6.37 -2.59
N ASN A 56 -1.27 -5.17 -2.94
CA ASN A 56 -1.50 -3.90 -2.22
C ASN A 56 -0.94 -3.80 -0.79
N TRP A 57 -0.19 -4.78 -0.27
CA TRP A 57 0.48 -4.65 1.02
C TRP A 57 1.56 -3.55 1.02
N SER A 58 2.26 -3.41 -0.08
CA SER A 58 3.34 -2.44 -0.24
C SER A 58 2.89 -1.03 -0.61
N SER A 59 1.59 -0.78 -0.75
CA SER A 59 1.09 0.53 -1.12
C SER A 59 1.10 1.53 0.04
N VAL A 60 0.99 1.04 1.29
CA VAL A 60 1.25 1.82 2.52
C VAL A 60 2.12 1.00 3.44
N MET A 61 3.31 1.50 3.78
CA MET A 61 4.25 0.83 4.67
C MET A 61 4.83 1.80 5.69
N LEU A 62 4.69 1.46 6.97
CA LEU A 62 5.36 2.15 8.07
C LEU A 62 6.60 1.36 8.46
N PHE A 63 7.79 1.84 8.11
CA PHE A 63 9.05 1.16 8.34
C PHE A 63 9.60 1.43 9.74
N ASN A 64 10.06 0.39 10.42
CA ASN A 64 10.99 0.50 11.53
C ASN A 64 12.42 0.50 10.96
N CYS A 65 12.98 1.67 10.71
CA CYS A 65 14.27 1.81 10.02
C CYS A 65 15.46 1.20 10.78
N GLU A 66 15.30 0.91 12.09
CA GLU A 66 16.35 0.29 12.92
C GLU A 66 16.30 -1.24 12.89
N HIS A 67 15.24 -1.83 12.32
CA HIS A 67 15.09 -3.28 12.30
C HIS A 67 16.10 -3.96 11.37
N GLU A 68 16.77 -5.00 11.87
CA GLU A 68 17.85 -5.70 11.14
C GLU A 68 17.46 -6.28 9.78
N ALA A 69 16.17 -6.57 9.54
CA ALA A 69 15.71 -7.07 8.25
C ALA A 69 16.03 -6.11 7.09
N HIS A 70 16.15 -4.81 7.36
CA HIS A 70 16.40 -3.82 6.30
C HIS A 70 17.82 -3.83 5.74
N LYS A 71 18.77 -4.53 6.39
CA LYS A 71 20.09 -4.77 5.78
C LYS A 71 20.04 -5.67 4.52
N TYR A 72 18.91 -6.38 4.33
CA TYR A 72 18.62 -7.17 3.12
C TYR A 72 17.84 -6.38 2.05
N LEU A 73 17.68 -5.07 2.23
CA LEU A 73 17.09 -4.15 1.26
C LEU A 73 18.08 -3.04 0.96
N THR A 74 18.98 -3.29 0.03
CA THR A 74 19.98 -2.32 -0.39
C THR A 74 19.48 -1.44 -1.53
N VAL A 75 20.19 -0.34 -1.81
CA VAL A 75 19.94 0.50 -2.98
C VAL A 75 20.05 -0.31 -4.28
N ASP A 76 21.01 -1.26 -4.33
CA ASP A 76 21.17 -2.16 -5.48
C ASP A 76 19.94 -3.07 -5.64
N ASP A 77 19.42 -3.66 -4.55
CA ASP A 77 18.21 -4.47 -4.59
C ASP A 77 17.02 -3.68 -5.13
N VAL A 78 16.80 -2.45 -4.64
CA VAL A 78 15.70 -1.59 -5.11
C VAL A 78 15.86 -1.25 -6.60
N SER A 79 17.10 -1.11 -7.07
CA SER A 79 17.38 -0.73 -8.46
C SER A 79 17.37 -1.90 -9.44
N THR A 80 17.61 -3.13 -8.97
CA THR A 80 17.84 -4.30 -9.85
C THR A 80 16.83 -5.42 -9.69
N LYS A 81 16.20 -5.57 -8.51
CA LYS A 81 15.20 -6.61 -8.26
C LYS A 81 13.90 -6.31 -8.99
N THR A 82 13.16 -7.37 -9.30
CA THR A 82 11.85 -7.22 -9.95
C THR A 82 10.84 -6.54 -9.02
N GLY A 83 9.87 -5.80 -9.58
CA GLY A 83 8.77 -5.24 -8.81
C GLY A 83 8.05 -6.30 -7.97
N ARG A 84 7.87 -7.52 -8.51
CA ARG A 84 7.30 -8.65 -7.76
C ARG A 84 8.10 -9.01 -6.51
N TRP A 85 9.42 -8.94 -6.54
CA TRP A 85 10.27 -9.20 -5.38
C TRP A 85 10.07 -8.12 -4.31
N LEU A 86 10.04 -6.85 -4.72
CA LEU A 86 9.82 -5.71 -3.84
C LEU A 86 8.40 -5.72 -3.23
N HIS A 87 7.36 -5.86 -4.04
CA HIS A 87 5.96 -5.88 -3.57
C HIS A 87 5.63 -7.06 -2.65
N ARG A 88 6.36 -8.17 -2.77
CA ARG A 88 6.22 -9.30 -1.87
C ARG A 88 7.04 -9.21 -0.59
N LEU A 89 7.78 -8.11 -0.38
CA LEU A 89 8.61 -7.88 0.80
C LEU A 89 9.66 -8.97 1.02
N MET A 90 10.27 -9.43 -0.09
CA MET A 90 11.14 -10.61 -0.09
C MET A 90 12.41 -10.43 0.73
N TRP A 91 12.87 -9.21 0.98
CA TRP A 91 13.99 -8.95 1.88
C TRP A 91 13.70 -9.39 3.33
N ILE A 92 12.44 -9.30 3.79
CA ILE A 92 12.04 -9.77 5.11
C ILE A 92 12.03 -11.29 5.14
N GLU A 93 11.66 -11.94 4.03
CA GLU A 93 11.75 -13.40 3.89
C GLU A 93 13.20 -13.89 3.96
N ASN A 94 14.13 -13.18 3.31
CA ASN A 94 15.56 -13.49 3.38
C ASN A 94 16.10 -13.38 4.82
N TYR A 95 15.70 -12.35 5.56
CA TYR A 95 16.03 -12.20 6.97
C TYR A 95 15.46 -13.34 7.82
N ALA A 96 14.19 -13.68 7.63
CA ALA A 96 13.54 -14.76 8.36
C ALA A 96 14.22 -16.11 8.08
N GLN A 97 14.64 -16.36 6.84
CA GLN A 97 15.37 -17.57 6.46
C GLN A 97 16.71 -17.68 7.18
N GLU A 98 17.49 -16.61 7.25
CA GLU A 98 18.75 -16.61 8.03
C GLU A 98 18.50 -16.93 9.51
N LYS A 99 17.43 -16.40 10.11
CA LYS A 99 17.09 -16.73 11.51
C LYS A 99 16.66 -18.19 11.68
N GLN A 100 15.96 -18.76 10.71
CA GLN A 100 15.62 -20.19 10.71
C GLN A 100 16.86 -21.09 10.60
N ASP A 101 17.80 -20.74 9.73
CA ASP A 101 19.07 -21.45 9.57
C ASP A 101 19.92 -21.39 10.86
N ALA A 102 19.73 -20.33 11.66
CA ALA A 102 20.30 -20.20 13.02
C ALA A 102 19.50 -20.94 14.11
N GLY A 103 18.47 -21.74 13.75
CA GLY A 103 17.67 -22.54 14.67
C GLY A 103 16.47 -21.85 15.28
N VAL A 104 16.10 -20.66 14.81
CA VAL A 104 14.91 -19.93 15.28
C VAL A 104 13.73 -20.24 14.36
N MET A 105 12.73 -20.96 14.87
CA MET A 105 11.50 -21.29 14.13
C MET A 105 10.57 -20.08 14.06
N LEU A 106 10.71 -19.23 13.04
CA LEU A 106 9.88 -18.06 12.83
C LEU A 106 9.32 -18.05 11.40
N ASN A 107 8.07 -17.61 11.26
CA ASN A 107 7.49 -17.29 9.97
C ASN A 107 7.88 -15.85 9.61
N PHE A 108 8.23 -15.58 8.36
CA PHE A 108 8.56 -14.21 7.95
C PHE A 108 7.42 -13.20 8.18
N ASN A 109 6.15 -13.64 8.17
CA ASN A 109 5.00 -12.81 8.54
C ASN A 109 5.06 -12.32 10.01
N ASP A 110 5.85 -13.00 10.88
CA ASP A 110 6.02 -12.59 12.27
C ASP A 110 6.79 -11.27 12.42
N TYR A 111 7.47 -10.84 11.35
CA TYR A 111 8.20 -9.56 11.26
C TYR A 111 7.42 -8.46 10.55
N ILE A 112 6.20 -8.74 10.10
CA ILE A 112 5.33 -7.76 9.46
C ILE A 112 4.12 -7.51 10.36
N GLY A 113 4.04 -6.31 10.92
CA GLY A 113 2.89 -5.85 11.69
C GLY A 113 1.70 -5.57 10.79
N GLU A 114 0.52 -5.46 11.38
CA GLU A 114 -0.73 -5.23 10.67
C GLU A 114 -1.29 -3.86 11.02
N LEU A 115 -1.64 -3.08 9.98
CA LEU A 115 -2.44 -1.88 10.08
C LEU A 115 -3.91 -2.21 9.80
N PRO A 116 -4.85 -1.53 10.44
CA PRO A 116 -6.27 -1.63 10.09
C PRO A 116 -6.52 -1.17 8.65
N GLU A 117 -7.52 -1.78 8.00
CA GLU A 117 -7.84 -1.55 6.59
C GLU A 117 -8.19 -0.09 6.28
N GLU A 118 -8.73 0.67 7.23
CA GLU A 118 -9.02 2.10 7.10
C GLU A 118 -7.80 2.96 6.69
N TRP A 119 -6.58 2.48 6.96
CA TRP A 119 -5.34 3.17 6.59
C TRP A 119 -4.82 2.87 5.19
N ASN A 120 -5.45 1.96 4.48
CA ASN A 120 -5.22 1.69 3.07
C ASN A 120 -6.52 1.17 2.44
N TRP A 121 -7.58 1.98 2.54
CA TRP A 121 -8.88 1.65 1.98
C TRP A 121 -8.82 1.68 0.45
N LEU A 122 -9.06 0.53 -0.18
CA LEU A 122 -8.91 0.35 -1.62
C LEU A 122 -10.22 0.67 -2.34
N ASP A 123 -10.21 1.72 -3.15
CA ASP A 123 -11.37 2.07 -3.98
C ASP A 123 -11.78 0.90 -4.88
N GLY A 124 -13.07 0.54 -4.80
CA GLY A 124 -13.66 -0.57 -5.52
C GLY A 124 -13.34 -1.97 -5.00
N HIS A 125 -12.62 -2.10 -3.88
CA HIS A 125 -12.29 -3.39 -3.25
C HIS A 125 -12.65 -3.45 -1.77
N SER A 126 -12.34 -2.42 -1.01
CA SER A 126 -12.69 -2.35 0.42
C SER A 126 -14.18 -2.13 0.62
N SER A 127 -14.71 -2.58 1.77
CA SER A 127 -16.10 -2.35 2.13
C SER A 127 -16.41 -0.88 2.31
N GLU A 128 -17.57 -0.43 1.82
CA GLU A 128 -18.08 0.93 2.02
C GLU A 128 -18.46 1.21 3.49
N ASP A 129 -18.62 0.16 4.32
CA ASP A 129 -18.88 0.29 5.75
C ASP A 129 -17.63 0.74 6.55
N ILE A 130 -16.44 0.68 5.94
CA ILE A 130 -15.19 1.12 6.54
C ILE A 130 -15.05 2.64 6.32
N ASP A 131 -15.01 3.40 7.41
CA ASP A 131 -14.67 4.84 7.34
C ASP A 131 -13.17 4.99 7.09
N ALA A 132 -12.82 5.26 5.84
CA ALA A 132 -11.43 5.34 5.40
C ALA A 132 -10.68 6.49 6.08
N LYS A 133 -9.51 6.21 6.62
CA LYS A 133 -8.55 7.22 7.10
C LYS A 133 -7.54 7.62 6.03
N ASN A 134 -7.27 6.71 5.09
CA ASN A 134 -6.47 6.95 3.90
C ASN A 134 -7.10 6.22 2.73
N VAL A 135 -7.53 6.97 1.72
CA VAL A 135 -8.18 6.45 0.51
C VAL A 135 -7.13 6.21 -0.57
N HIS A 136 -7.15 5.01 -1.14
CA HIS A 136 -6.28 4.59 -2.22
C HIS A 136 -7.08 4.34 -3.50
N PHE A 137 -6.92 5.19 -4.50
CA PHE A 137 -7.59 5.09 -5.79
C PHE A 137 -6.92 4.06 -6.71
N THR A 138 -6.94 2.79 -6.33
CA THR A 138 -6.23 1.69 -7.01
C THR A 138 -6.59 1.50 -8.48
N ARG A 139 -7.74 2.02 -8.89
CA ARG A 139 -8.26 1.93 -10.26
C ARG A 139 -8.08 3.21 -11.06
N GLY A 140 -7.44 4.20 -10.47
CA GLY A 140 -7.30 5.55 -11.00
C GLY A 140 -8.26 6.53 -10.29
N GLY A 141 -7.77 7.72 -10.00
CA GLY A 141 -8.48 8.71 -9.22
C GLY A 141 -9.37 9.62 -10.05
N PRO A 142 -10.09 10.55 -9.36
CA PRO A 142 -11.03 11.47 -10.02
C PRO A 142 -10.37 12.40 -11.03
N TRP A 143 -9.05 12.55 -11.00
CA TRP A 143 -8.28 13.30 -12.00
C TRP A 143 -8.34 12.72 -13.41
N PHE A 144 -8.82 11.49 -13.60
CA PHE A 144 -9.03 10.88 -14.92
C PHE A 144 -10.44 11.06 -15.47
N ARG A 145 -11.36 11.70 -14.73
CA ARG A 145 -12.74 11.91 -15.19
C ARG A 145 -12.77 12.68 -16.51
N GLY A 146 -13.58 12.22 -17.43
CA GLY A 146 -13.69 12.78 -18.78
C GLY A 146 -12.51 12.52 -19.70
N GLN A 147 -11.56 11.67 -19.30
CA GLN A 147 -10.44 11.23 -20.14
C GLN A 147 -10.72 9.87 -20.78
N ILE A 148 -9.95 9.54 -21.83
CA ILE A 148 -10.06 8.23 -22.54
C ILE A 148 -9.88 7.03 -21.59
N TRP A 149 -9.15 7.25 -20.49
CA TRP A 149 -8.81 6.23 -19.50
C TRP A 149 -9.59 6.41 -18.18
N GLU A 150 -10.77 7.00 -18.26
CA GLU A 150 -11.65 7.06 -17.13
C GLU A 150 -11.88 5.63 -16.59
N PRO A 151 -11.74 5.42 -15.27
CA PRO A 151 -11.98 4.11 -14.68
C PRO A 151 -13.37 3.60 -15.07
N LEU A 152 -13.43 2.40 -15.62
CA LEU A 152 -14.68 1.81 -16.13
C LEU A 152 -15.66 1.45 -15.02
N ASP A 153 -15.15 1.32 -13.79
CA ASP A 153 -15.93 0.93 -12.62
C ASP A 153 -16.20 2.12 -11.70
N LYS A 154 -17.30 2.04 -10.99
CA LYS A 154 -17.73 3.06 -10.02
C LYS A 154 -16.63 3.29 -8.98
N GLN A 155 -15.98 4.43 -9.06
CA GLN A 155 -15.27 4.99 -7.93
C GLN A 155 -16.27 5.27 -6.81
N SER A 156 -15.79 5.24 -5.57
CA SER A 156 -16.54 5.85 -4.48
C SER A 156 -16.78 7.32 -4.80
N GLU A 157 -18.00 7.65 -5.15
CA GLU A 157 -18.38 9.04 -5.51
C GLU A 157 -18.13 10.00 -4.34
N ILE A 158 -18.31 9.52 -3.10
CA ILE A 158 -18.10 10.31 -1.89
C ILE A 158 -16.64 10.74 -1.78
N TYR A 159 -15.71 9.80 -1.89
CA TYR A 159 -14.28 10.09 -1.76
C TYR A 159 -13.73 10.86 -2.95
N ALA A 160 -14.29 10.66 -4.14
CA ALA A 160 -13.93 11.45 -5.31
C ALA A 160 -14.36 12.92 -5.15
N GLN A 161 -15.54 13.20 -4.59
CA GLN A 161 -16.01 14.56 -4.28
C GLN A 161 -15.19 15.22 -3.17
N GLU A 162 -14.84 14.48 -2.12
CA GLU A 162 -13.94 14.97 -1.06
C GLU A 162 -12.58 15.39 -1.65
N TRP A 163 -11.99 14.55 -2.50
CA TRP A 163 -10.71 14.86 -3.14
C TRP A 163 -10.79 16.13 -4.02
N GLU A 164 -11.86 16.29 -4.82
CA GLU A 164 -12.04 17.50 -5.63
C GLU A 164 -12.19 18.75 -4.73
N THR A 165 -12.88 18.65 -3.61
CA THR A 165 -13.02 19.74 -2.65
C THR A 165 -11.68 20.15 -2.06
N ILE A 166 -10.87 19.17 -1.59
CA ILE A 166 -9.52 19.40 -1.04
C ILE A 166 -8.63 20.07 -2.08
N LYS A 167 -8.69 19.62 -3.32
CA LYS A 167 -7.93 20.19 -4.43
C LYS A 167 -8.28 21.66 -4.70
N GLU A 168 -9.57 22.01 -4.68
CA GLU A 168 -9.99 23.41 -4.89
C GLU A 168 -9.61 24.30 -3.70
N GLU A 169 -9.73 23.81 -2.46
CA GLU A 169 -9.27 24.51 -1.27
C GLU A 169 -7.75 24.75 -1.29
N TRP A 170 -6.98 23.75 -1.70
CA TRP A 170 -5.53 23.89 -1.84
C TRP A 170 -5.15 24.95 -2.86
N LYS A 171 -5.77 24.98 -4.03
CA LYS A 171 -5.53 26.00 -5.05
C LYS A 171 -5.87 27.42 -4.57
N ALA A 172 -6.99 27.56 -3.83
CA ALA A 172 -7.39 28.85 -3.30
C ALA A 172 -6.42 29.43 -2.26
N ASN A 173 -5.62 28.57 -1.62
CA ASN A 173 -4.61 28.97 -0.64
C ASN A 173 -3.23 29.30 -1.28
N GLU A 174 -3.02 29.00 -2.56
CA GLU A 174 -1.78 29.35 -3.29
C GLU A 174 -1.86 30.71 -4.02
N GLU A 175 -3.07 31.31 -4.14
CA GLU A 175 -3.30 32.64 -4.67
C GLU A 175 -3.20 33.71 -3.57
#